data_831fcda019fff173d922b6323a5c5992
#
_entry.id   831fcda019fff173d922b6323a5c5992
#
_cell.length_a   1.000
_cell.length_b   1.000
_cell.length_c   1.000
_cell.angle_alpha   90.00
_cell.angle_beta   90.00
_cell.angle_gamma   90.00
#
_symmetry.space_group_name_H-M   'P 1'
#
loop_
_entity.id
_entity.type
_entity.pdbx_description
1 polymer ?
#
loop_
_entity_poly.entity_id
_entity_poly.type
_entity_poly.pdbx_seq_one_letter_code
_entity_poly.pdbx_strand_id
1 'polypeptide(L)'
;MMGQQTEQAPIFMNVMMTPHPEKIEAFEAGMATHNKKYHANNPGSVSVFWVASGENSGKYVWSMGPTSWAAMDDVSNYDDAHTKDWNTNVAANALAKMETTYWKNDLKHSNFSRDFNLKNLSIFMVDVKRFKQMEFSSILDRVQKVFKTKDPDHQWGSYFNELPNMDGQDFVWVDFFDKSAWMGEEDKFMEWFEEVHGAGSFSDFLKDVEAATNGDRGELWIYRGDLSGS
;
A
#
# COMPACT_ATOMS: atom_id res chain seq x y z
N MET A 1 5.24 28.28 25.01
CA MET A 1 4.46 27.83 23.82
C MET A 1 4.91 26.41 23.53
N MET A 2 4.11 25.41 23.91
CA MET A 2 4.36 24.03 23.51
C MET A 2 3.91 23.91 22.05
N GLY A 3 4.88 23.74 21.15
CA GLY A 3 4.58 23.43 19.75
C GLY A 3 3.84 22.10 19.70
N GLN A 4 2.64 22.09 19.12
CA GLN A 4 2.02 20.86 18.67
C GLN A 4 3.01 20.19 17.72
N GLN A 5 3.61 19.09 18.13
CA GLN A 5 4.25 18.17 17.20
C GLN A 5 3.11 17.63 16.33
N THR A 6 3.01 18.13 15.11
CA THR A 6 2.19 17.49 14.08
C THR A 6 2.72 16.07 13.92
N GLU A 7 1.90 15.09 14.26
CA GLU A 7 2.25 13.68 14.10
C GLU A 7 2.64 13.48 12.62
N GLN A 8 3.90 13.12 12.39
CA GLN A 8 4.37 12.89 11.03
C GLN A 8 3.61 11.69 10.44
N ALA A 9 3.09 11.88 9.22
CA ALA A 9 2.43 10.80 8.50
C ALA A 9 3.40 9.62 8.32
N PRO A 10 2.97 8.39 8.64
CA PRO A 10 3.84 7.22 8.59
C PRO A 10 4.24 6.87 7.14
N ILE A 11 5.45 6.34 7.03
CA ILE A 11 6.03 5.82 5.80
C ILE A 11 5.96 4.29 5.81
N PHE A 12 5.74 3.71 4.65
CA PHE A 12 5.84 2.28 4.38
C PHE A 12 6.86 2.05 3.27
N MET A 13 7.86 1.22 3.53
CA MET A 13 8.81 0.79 2.50
C MET A 13 8.36 -0.56 1.96
N ASN A 14 8.07 -0.64 0.68
CA ASN A 14 7.69 -1.87 0.00
C ASN A 14 8.84 -2.35 -0.88
N VAL A 15 9.21 -3.61 -0.76
CA VAL A 15 10.13 -4.29 -1.66
C VAL A 15 9.36 -5.38 -2.39
N MET A 16 9.14 -5.18 -3.68
CA MET A 16 8.50 -6.18 -4.53
C MET A 16 9.54 -7.14 -5.12
N MET A 17 9.33 -8.43 -4.92
CA MET A 17 10.27 -9.49 -5.28
C MET A 17 9.58 -10.59 -6.07
N THR A 18 10.30 -11.14 -7.04
CA THR A 18 9.89 -12.33 -7.77
C THR A 18 10.77 -13.50 -7.31
N PRO A 19 10.23 -14.56 -6.69
CA PRO A 19 11.03 -15.73 -6.35
C PRO A 19 11.55 -16.43 -7.62
N HIS A 20 12.71 -17.03 -7.53
CA HIS A 20 13.19 -17.90 -8.61
C HIS A 20 12.22 -19.09 -8.73
N PRO A 21 11.72 -19.46 -9.94
CA PRO A 21 10.67 -20.48 -10.10
C PRO A 21 11.00 -21.84 -9.45
N GLU A 22 12.28 -22.20 -9.44
CA GLU A 22 12.76 -23.47 -8.86
C GLU A 22 13.08 -23.38 -7.36
N LYS A 23 12.90 -22.20 -6.74
CA LYS A 23 13.33 -21.94 -5.35
C LYS A 23 12.23 -21.28 -4.51
N ILE A 24 10.96 -21.40 -4.88
CA ILE A 24 9.85 -20.74 -4.17
C ILE A 24 9.84 -21.18 -2.69
N GLU A 25 9.94 -22.48 -2.41
CA GLU A 25 9.94 -22.99 -1.03
C GLU A 25 11.14 -22.47 -0.22
N ALA A 26 12.34 -22.41 -0.82
CA ALA A 26 13.53 -21.89 -0.17
C ALA A 26 13.42 -20.37 0.09
N PHE A 27 12.84 -19.61 -0.87
CA PHE A 27 12.56 -18.19 -0.73
C PHE A 27 11.60 -17.93 0.42
N GLU A 28 10.47 -18.65 0.48
CA GLU A 28 9.48 -18.49 1.55
C GLU A 28 10.05 -18.89 2.92
N ALA A 29 10.76 -20.01 3.01
CA ALA A 29 11.39 -20.45 4.27
C ALA A 29 12.45 -19.46 4.77
N GLY A 30 13.27 -18.92 3.85
CA GLY A 30 14.25 -17.88 4.15
C GLY A 30 13.58 -16.60 4.64
N MET A 31 12.54 -16.13 3.95
CA MET A 31 11.74 -14.97 4.31
C MET A 31 11.15 -15.11 5.71
N ALA A 32 10.47 -16.22 5.99
CA ALA A 32 9.85 -16.49 7.28
C ALA A 32 10.86 -16.47 8.43
N THR A 33 12.01 -17.10 8.23
CA THR A 33 13.07 -17.17 9.24
C THR A 33 13.70 -15.80 9.48
N HIS A 34 14.03 -15.10 8.41
CA HIS A 34 14.62 -13.77 8.44
C HIS A 34 13.71 -12.76 9.17
N ASN A 35 12.44 -12.69 8.76
CA ASN A 35 11.50 -11.73 9.31
C ASN A 35 11.22 -11.98 10.80
N LYS A 36 11.05 -13.22 11.23
CA LYS A 36 10.89 -13.56 12.65
C LYS A 36 12.10 -13.16 13.49
N LYS A 37 13.29 -13.23 12.93
CA LYS A 37 14.53 -12.94 13.65
C LYS A 37 14.79 -11.44 13.75
N TYR A 38 14.56 -10.68 12.67
CA TYR A 38 15.02 -9.31 12.56
C TYR A 38 13.89 -8.28 12.49
N HIS A 39 12.66 -8.69 12.15
CA HIS A 39 11.54 -7.79 11.83
C HIS A 39 10.26 -8.06 12.62
N ALA A 40 10.40 -8.68 13.80
CA ALA A 40 9.25 -9.01 14.64
C ALA A 40 8.68 -7.80 15.41
N ASN A 41 9.43 -6.71 15.53
CA ASN A 41 9.06 -5.56 16.37
C ASN A 41 9.22 -4.24 15.63
N ASN A 42 8.38 -3.26 15.98
CA ASN A 42 8.53 -1.88 15.54
C ASN A 42 9.83 -1.25 16.10
N PRO A 43 10.47 -0.33 15.34
CA PRO A 43 10.01 0.30 14.09
C PRO A 43 10.30 -0.50 12.81
N GLY A 44 10.87 -1.67 12.90
CA GLY A 44 11.28 -2.49 11.75
C GLY A 44 10.36 -3.68 11.47
N SER A 45 9.11 -3.69 11.98
CA SER A 45 8.19 -4.81 11.73
C SER A 45 7.79 -4.89 10.27
N VAL A 46 7.59 -6.13 9.80
CA VAL A 46 7.34 -6.42 8.40
C VAL A 46 6.10 -7.29 8.22
N SER A 47 5.26 -6.85 7.29
CA SER A 47 4.19 -7.66 6.71
C SER A 47 4.57 -8.14 5.32
N VAL A 48 4.25 -9.38 5.00
CA VAL A 48 4.47 -9.93 3.66
C VAL A 48 3.13 -10.22 2.99
N PHE A 49 3.04 -9.86 1.72
CA PHE A 49 1.87 -10.12 0.89
C PHE A 49 2.27 -10.90 -0.36
N TRP A 50 1.40 -11.79 -0.80
CA TRP A 50 1.46 -12.40 -2.11
C TRP A 50 0.51 -11.68 -3.06
N VAL A 51 0.98 -11.28 -4.22
CA VAL A 51 0.17 -10.62 -5.25
C VAL A 51 -0.63 -11.68 -6.00
N ALA A 52 -1.93 -11.73 -5.75
CA ALA A 52 -2.81 -12.75 -6.30
C ALA A 52 -3.34 -12.42 -7.70
N SER A 53 -3.44 -11.12 -8.04
CA SER A 53 -3.92 -10.68 -9.35
C SER A 53 -3.27 -9.36 -9.79
N GLY A 54 -3.44 -8.99 -11.07
CA GLY A 54 -2.87 -7.81 -11.67
C GLY A 54 -1.53 -8.07 -12.35
N GLU A 55 -0.87 -7.01 -12.76
CA GLU A 55 0.39 -7.05 -13.53
C GLU A 55 1.52 -7.79 -12.79
N ASN A 56 1.52 -7.67 -11.47
CA ASN A 56 2.55 -8.25 -10.61
C ASN A 56 2.14 -9.61 -9.99
N SER A 57 1.12 -10.27 -10.54
CA SER A 57 0.67 -11.57 -10.03
C SER A 57 1.81 -12.58 -9.89
N GLY A 58 1.85 -13.27 -8.74
CA GLY A 58 2.90 -14.24 -8.39
C GLY A 58 4.12 -13.65 -7.69
N LYS A 59 4.23 -12.32 -7.60
CA LYS A 59 5.28 -11.66 -6.82
C LYS A 59 4.92 -11.60 -5.33
N TYR A 60 5.91 -11.26 -4.52
CA TYR A 60 5.76 -10.99 -3.09
C TYR A 60 6.12 -9.54 -2.80
N VAL A 61 5.37 -8.93 -1.90
CA VAL A 61 5.66 -7.59 -1.37
C VAL A 61 6.07 -7.74 0.08
N TRP A 62 7.29 -7.35 0.39
CA TRP A 62 7.82 -7.19 1.73
C TRP A 62 7.61 -5.74 2.14
N SER A 63 6.72 -5.50 3.09
CA SER A 63 6.29 -4.17 3.52
C SER A 63 6.72 -3.89 4.94
N MET A 64 7.65 -2.97 5.11
CA MET A 64 8.11 -2.49 6.42
C MET A 64 7.37 -1.21 6.78
N GLY A 65 6.71 -1.21 7.92
CA GLY A 65 6.02 -0.02 8.44
C GLY A 65 4.90 -0.37 9.43
N PRO A 66 4.30 0.65 10.06
CA PRO A 66 4.57 2.08 9.89
C PRO A 66 5.94 2.50 10.44
N THR A 67 6.65 3.38 9.73
CA THR A 67 7.96 3.89 10.10
C THR A 67 8.09 5.39 9.76
N SER A 68 9.28 5.98 9.89
CA SER A 68 9.59 7.34 9.49
C SER A 68 10.95 7.40 8.78
N TRP A 69 11.21 8.47 8.03
CA TRP A 69 12.53 8.67 7.41
C TRP A 69 13.67 8.66 8.45
N ALA A 70 13.46 9.26 9.63
CA ALA A 70 14.45 9.23 10.69
C ALA A 70 14.72 7.80 11.21
N ALA A 71 13.69 6.98 11.36
CA ALA A 71 13.86 5.58 11.76
C ALA A 71 14.54 4.74 10.67
N MET A 72 14.41 5.12 9.40
CA MET A 72 15.12 4.47 8.28
C MET A 72 16.64 4.65 8.36
N ASP A 73 17.13 5.76 8.92
CA ASP A 73 18.56 5.97 9.15
C ASP A 73 19.12 4.93 10.14
N ASP A 74 18.33 4.54 11.14
CA ASP A 74 18.72 3.51 12.11
C ASP A 74 18.65 2.10 11.49
N VAL A 75 17.66 1.85 10.65
CA VAL A 75 17.49 0.58 9.93
C VAL A 75 18.60 0.34 8.92
N SER A 76 19.15 1.39 8.30
CA SER A 76 20.28 1.28 7.38
C SER A 76 21.58 0.80 8.05
N ASN A 77 21.64 0.83 9.39
CA ASN A 77 22.76 0.36 10.20
C ASN A 77 22.60 -1.11 10.64
N TYR A 78 21.79 -1.93 9.93
CA TYR A 78 21.76 -3.37 10.19
C TYR A 78 23.16 -3.96 10.15
N ASP A 79 23.42 -4.83 11.14
CA ASP A 79 24.72 -5.46 11.26
C ASP A 79 25.03 -6.40 10.08
N ASP A 80 26.29 -6.81 9.97
CA ASP A 80 26.74 -7.72 8.94
C ASP A 80 25.98 -9.06 8.97
N ALA A 81 25.51 -9.48 10.12
CA ALA A 81 24.76 -10.73 10.28
C ALA A 81 23.37 -10.64 9.67
N HIS A 82 22.66 -9.51 9.85
CA HIS A 82 21.37 -9.27 9.22
C HIS A 82 21.51 -9.23 7.69
N THR A 83 22.44 -8.42 7.19
CA THR A 83 22.68 -8.27 5.75
C THR A 83 23.09 -9.60 5.10
N LYS A 84 23.94 -10.37 5.77
CA LYS A 84 24.35 -11.68 5.29
C LYS A 84 23.19 -12.68 5.27
N ASP A 85 22.35 -12.67 6.29
CA ASP A 85 21.17 -13.53 6.36
C ASP A 85 20.21 -13.23 5.21
N TRP A 86 19.86 -11.96 5.01
CA TRP A 86 19.05 -11.51 3.87
C TRP A 86 19.61 -11.96 2.52
N ASN A 87 20.89 -11.67 2.28
CA ASN A 87 21.52 -11.97 1.00
C ASN A 87 21.58 -13.48 0.72
N THR A 88 21.80 -14.30 1.75
CA THR A 88 21.97 -15.74 1.61
C THR A 88 20.63 -16.48 1.53
N ASN A 89 19.66 -16.08 2.35
CA ASN A 89 18.45 -16.87 2.56
C ASN A 89 17.23 -16.31 1.82
N VAL A 90 17.22 -15.02 1.48
CA VAL A 90 16.11 -14.36 0.77
C VAL A 90 16.53 -13.97 -0.66
N ALA A 91 17.47 -13.02 -0.78
CA ALA A 91 17.83 -12.45 -2.08
C ALA A 91 18.41 -13.49 -3.05
N ALA A 92 19.20 -14.45 -2.57
CA ALA A 92 19.77 -15.54 -3.41
C ALA A 92 18.70 -16.49 -3.99
N ASN A 93 17.48 -16.45 -3.48
CA ASN A 93 16.35 -17.25 -3.93
C ASN A 93 15.32 -16.46 -4.75
N ALA A 94 15.55 -15.15 -4.94
CA ALA A 94 14.75 -14.27 -5.78
C ALA A 94 15.47 -13.94 -7.08
N LEU A 95 14.72 -13.47 -8.08
CA LEU A 95 15.29 -12.87 -9.28
C LEU A 95 16.01 -11.55 -8.92
N ALA A 96 17.04 -11.21 -9.69
CA ALA A 96 17.91 -10.06 -9.39
C ALA A 96 17.18 -8.70 -9.38
N LYS A 97 16.10 -8.55 -10.17
CA LYS A 97 15.32 -7.32 -10.19
C LYS A 97 14.35 -7.30 -9.01
N MET A 98 14.61 -6.42 -8.07
CA MET A 98 13.68 -6.04 -7.00
C MET A 98 13.28 -4.58 -7.19
N GLU A 99 12.06 -4.25 -6.80
CA GLU A 99 11.55 -2.88 -6.88
C GLU A 99 11.27 -2.39 -5.47
N THR A 100 11.86 -1.26 -5.11
CA THR A 100 11.64 -0.63 -3.80
C THR A 100 10.89 0.68 -3.98
N THR A 101 9.79 0.84 -3.25
CA THR A 101 8.97 2.04 -3.23
C THR A 101 8.71 2.51 -1.80
N TYR A 102 8.50 3.81 -1.62
CA TYR A 102 8.25 4.43 -0.32
C TYR A 102 6.91 5.16 -0.37
N TRP A 103 6.00 4.74 0.48
CA TRP A 103 4.63 5.20 0.50
C TRP A 103 4.33 5.97 1.77
N LYS A 104 3.96 7.22 1.63
CA LYS A 104 3.54 8.08 2.73
C LYS A 104 2.03 8.05 2.87
N ASN A 105 1.55 7.71 4.05
CA ASN A 105 0.12 7.71 4.31
C ASN A 105 -0.46 9.13 4.25
N ASP A 106 -1.49 9.33 3.47
CA ASP A 106 -2.30 10.53 3.47
C ASP A 106 -3.38 10.41 4.55
N LEU A 107 -3.05 10.87 5.75
CA LEU A 107 -3.93 10.83 6.91
C LEU A 107 -5.27 11.56 6.68
N LYS A 108 -5.28 12.58 5.82
CA LYS A 108 -6.50 13.33 5.49
C LYS A 108 -7.50 12.45 4.75
N HIS A 109 -7.04 11.68 3.78
CA HIS A 109 -7.89 10.89 2.89
C HIS A 109 -7.94 9.40 3.25
N SER A 110 -7.43 9.00 4.41
CA SER A 110 -7.54 7.65 4.95
C SER A 110 -8.66 7.53 5.97
N ASN A 111 -9.19 6.32 6.14
CA ASN A 111 -10.21 5.97 7.13
C ASN A 111 -9.96 4.56 7.69
N PHE A 112 -9.02 4.44 8.62
CA PHE A 112 -8.80 3.20 9.36
C PHE A 112 -8.35 3.50 10.77
N SER A 113 -8.68 2.61 11.72
CA SER A 113 -8.16 2.65 13.08
C SER A 113 -6.81 1.91 13.15
N ARG A 114 -5.95 2.27 14.11
CA ARG A 114 -4.68 1.56 14.32
C ARG A 114 -4.88 0.10 14.76
N ASP A 115 -6.05 -0.21 15.29
CA ASP A 115 -6.39 -1.52 15.86
C ASP A 115 -7.19 -2.40 14.90
N PHE A 116 -7.37 -2.00 13.63
CA PHE A 116 -8.10 -2.82 12.68
C PHE A 116 -7.32 -4.12 12.35
N ASN A 117 -8.07 -5.19 12.11
CA ASN A 117 -7.51 -6.52 11.92
C ASN A 117 -7.76 -7.10 10.50
N LEU A 118 -8.00 -6.24 9.54
CA LEU A 118 -8.14 -6.62 8.14
C LEU A 118 -6.75 -6.75 7.53
N LYS A 119 -6.48 -7.85 6.86
CA LYS A 119 -5.10 -8.20 6.46
C LYS A 119 -4.89 -8.26 4.97
N ASN A 120 -5.94 -8.51 4.18
CA ASN A 120 -5.84 -8.53 2.73
C ASN A 120 -6.08 -7.13 2.16
N LEU A 121 -5.45 -6.84 1.02
CA LEU A 121 -5.45 -5.52 0.42
C LEU A 121 -5.98 -5.61 -1.01
N SER A 122 -6.99 -4.81 -1.33
CA SER A 122 -7.33 -4.45 -2.69
C SER A 122 -6.64 -3.13 -3.02
N ILE A 123 -5.71 -3.18 -3.94
CA ILE A 123 -4.83 -2.06 -4.30
C ILE A 123 -5.34 -1.43 -5.58
N PHE A 124 -5.59 -0.13 -5.55
CA PHE A 124 -5.92 0.68 -6.71
C PHE A 124 -4.85 1.76 -6.89
N MET A 125 -3.96 1.56 -7.86
CA MET A 125 -2.86 2.48 -8.15
C MET A 125 -3.27 3.46 -9.24
N VAL A 126 -2.90 4.72 -9.08
CA VAL A 126 -3.23 5.80 -10.02
C VAL A 126 -1.95 6.51 -10.48
N ASP A 127 -1.82 6.65 -11.78
CA ASP A 127 -0.84 7.49 -12.44
C ASP A 127 -1.38 8.93 -12.52
N VAL A 128 -0.88 9.81 -11.65
CA VAL A 128 -1.32 11.21 -11.56
C VAL A 128 -0.53 12.05 -12.56
N LYS A 129 -1.24 12.73 -13.46
CA LYS A 129 -0.59 13.63 -14.43
C LYS A 129 0.29 14.66 -13.74
N ARG A 130 1.44 14.91 -14.35
CA ARG A 130 2.40 15.91 -13.85
C ARG A 130 1.73 17.27 -13.65
N PHE A 131 1.94 17.88 -12.49
CA PHE A 131 1.36 19.16 -12.05
C PHE A 131 -0.16 19.15 -11.79
N LYS A 132 -0.77 17.97 -11.67
CA LYS A 132 -2.20 17.80 -11.36
C LYS A 132 -2.49 17.33 -9.92
N GLN A 133 -1.51 17.42 -9.03
CA GLN A 133 -1.63 16.94 -7.64
C GLN A 133 -2.75 17.66 -6.87
N MET A 134 -2.97 18.96 -7.11
CA MET A 134 -4.03 19.73 -6.44
C MET A 134 -5.42 19.32 -6.93
N GLU A 135 -5.58 19.16 -8.23
CA GLU A 135 -6.83 18.68 -8.84
C GLU A 135 -7.13 17.26 -8.37
N PHE A 136 -6.11 16.40 -8.33
CA PHE A 136 -6.25 15.04 -7.83
C PHE A 136 -6.64 15.00 -6.35
N SER A 137 -6.03 15.86 -5.50
CA SER A 137 -6.45 15.98 -4.10
C SER A 137 -7.91 16.40 -3.94
N SER A 138 -8.42 17.29 -4.82
CA SER A 138 -9.84 17.66 -4.85
C SER A 138 -10.76 16.50 -5.26
N ILE A 139 -10.27 15.59 -6.13
CA ILE A 139 -10.97 14.34 -6.45
C ILE A 139 -11.07 13.47 -5.22
N LEU A 140 -9.96 13.28 -4.47
CA LEU A 140 -9.93 12.49 -3.24
C LEU A 140 -10.86 13.06 -2.16
N ASP A 141 -10.95 14.39 -2.01
CA ASP A 141 -11.89 15.05 -1.08
C ASP A 141 -13.35 14.63 -1.37
N ARG A 142 -13.72 14.54 -2.65
CA ARG A 142 -15.08 14.15 -3.07
C ARG A 142 -15.33 12.66 -2.80
N VAL A 143 -14.39 11.79 -3.17
CA VAL A 143 -14.47 10.34 -2.92
C VAL A 143 -14.61 10.06 -1.43
N GLN A 144 -13.74 10.65 -0.61
CA GLN A 144 -13.76 10.49 0.84
C GLN A 144 -15.11 10.92 1.45
N LYS A 145 -15.68 12.04 0.96
CA LYS A 145 -16.96 12.52 1.46
C LYS A 145 -18.08 11.53 1.18
N VAL A 146 -18.05 10.84 0.03
CA VAL A 146 -19.03 9.79 -0.30
C VAL A 146 -18.93 8.65 0.70
N PHE A 147 -17.76 8.04 0.86
CA PHE A 147 -17.58 6.90 1.76
C PHE A 147 -17.89 7.27 3.21
N LYS A 148 -17.39 8.39 3.71
CA LYS A 148 -17.71 8.85 5.08
C LYS A 148 -19.20 9.10 5.32
N THR A 149 -19.97 9.40 4.28
CA THR A 149 -21.41 9.66 4.39
C THR A 149 -22.24 8.37 4.25
N LYS A 150 -21.83 7.46 3.37
CA LYS A 150 -22.61 6.31 2.94
C LYS A 150 -22.16 4.99 3.55
N ASP A 151 -20.88 4.86 3.81
CA ASP A 151 -20.28 3.67 4.40
C ASP A 151 -19.14 4.07 5.37
N PRO A 152 -19.48 4.69 6.52
CA PRO A 152 -18.50 5.24 7.46
C PRO A 152 -17.63 4.16 8.13
N ASP A 153 -18.09 2.92 8.15
CA ASP A 153 -17.37 1.79 8.74
C ASP A 153 -16.39 1.14 7.77
N HIS A 154 -16.47 1.47 6.48
CA HIS A 154 -15.51 1.03 5.47
C HIS A 154 -14.12 1.55 5.79
N GLN A 155 -13.13 0.65 5.75
CA GLN A 155 -11.75 0.99 6.09
C GLN A 155 -10.88 0.99 4.83
N TRP A 156 -10.21 2.13 4.60
CA TRP A 156 -9.27 2.29 3.52
C TRP A 156 -8.07 3.14 3.92
N GLY A 157 -6.96 2.95 3.22
CA GLY A 157 -5.77 3.80 3.30
C GLY A 157 -5.47 4.49 1.97
N SER A 158 -5.02 5.72 2.03
CA SER A 158 -4.54 6.49 0.89
C SER A 158 -3.06 6.78 1.07
N TYR A 159 -2.25 6.56 0.03
CA TYR A 159 -0.81 6.72 0.14
C TYR A 159 -0.26 7.37 -1.13
N PHE A 160 0.68 8.31 -0.95
CA PHE A 160 1.46 8.90 -2.04
C PHE A 160 2.85 8.29 -2.08
N ASN A 161 3.36 8.02 -3.28
CA ASN A 161 4.74 7.62 -3.48
C ASN A 161 5.65 8.82 -3.19
N GLU A 162 6.59 8.67 -2.23
CA GLU A 162 7.53 9.73 -1.86
C GLU A 162 8.63 9.95 -2.93
N LEU A 163 8.88 8.93 -3.74
CA LEU A 163 9.84 8.97 -4.84
C LEU A 163 9.16 8.58 -6.16
N PRO A 164 8.20 9.40 -6.63
CA PRO A 164 7.45 9.09 -7.83
C PRO A 164 8.37 9.04 -9.06
N ASN A 165 8.05 8.16 -9.96
CA ASN A 165 8.74 8.01 -11.23
C ASN A 165 7.75 7.96 -12.40
N MET A 166 8.20 7.60 -13.61
CA MET A 166 7.34 7.56 -14.79
C MET A 166 6.65 6.21 -15.03
N ASP A 167 6.56 5.36 -14.01
CA ASP A 167 5.95 4.02 -14.11
C ASP A 167 4.48 3.96 -13.67
N GLY A 168 3.88 5.11 -13.34
CA GLY A 168 2.47 5.21 -12.98
C GLY A 168 2.14 4.83 -11.53
N GLN A 169 3.14 4.80 -10.65
CA GLN A 169 2.95 4.49 -9.23
C GLN A 169 3.01 5.77 -8.37
N ASP A 170 2.10 6.72 -8.56
CA ASP A 170 2.11 8.00 -7.84
C ASP A 170 1.25 7.99 -6.59
N PHE A 171 0.09 7.36 -6.68
CA PHE A 171 -0.89 7.27 -5.62
C PHE A 171 -1.46 5.86 -5.53
N VAL A 172 -1.81 5.42 -4.33
CA VAL A 172 -2.52 4.18 -4.11
C VAL A 172 -3.67 4.37 -3.11
N TRP A 173 -4.85 3.91 -3.52
CA TRP A 173 -5.96 3.64 -2.63
C TRP A 173 -5.95 2.17 -2.25
N VAL A 174 -6.10 1.87 -0.97
CA VAL A 174 -6.03 0.52 -0.42
C VAL A 174 -7.31 0.25 0.35
N ASP A 175 -8.15 -0.65 -0.15
CA ASP A 175 -9.25 -1.18 0.64
C ASP A 175 -8.78 -2.38 1.43
N PHE A 176 -9.10 -2.40 2.71
CA PHE A 176 -8.75 -3.50 3.62
C PHE A 176 -9.90 -4.47 3.73
N PHE A 177 -9.66 -5.77 3.60
CA PHE A 177 -10.71 -6.77 3.69
C PHE A 177 -10.24 -8.07 4.36
N ASP A 178 -11.18 -8.83 4.92
CA ASP A 178 -10.92 -10.15 5.53
C ASP A 178 -11.18 -11.29 4.53
N LYS A 179 -12.33 -11.26 3.86
CA LYS A 179 -12.77 -12.34 2.96
C LYS A 179 -13.08 -11.82 1.57
N SER A 180 -12.69 -12.60 0.56
CA SER A 180 -12.92 -12.27 -0.85
C SER A 180 -14.42 -12.13 -1.22
N ALA A 181 -15.34 -12.61 -0.39
CA ALA A 181 -16.77 -12.41 -0.57
C ALA A 181 -17.16 -10.93 -0.69
N TRP A 182 -16.45 -10.04 -0.01
CA TRP A 182 -16.60 -8.58 -0.13
C TRP A 182 -16.51 -8.10 -1.59
N MET A 183 -15.64 -8.68 -2.40
CA MET A 183 -15.47 -8.28 -3.81
C MET A 183 -16.68 -8.63 -4.70
N GLY A 184 -17.60 -9.43 -4.20
CA GLY A 184 -18.85 -9.77 -4.88
C GLY A 184 -20.03 -8.89 -4.50
N GLU A 185 -19.83 -7.90 -3.61
CA GLU A 185 -20.87 -6.96 -3.24
C GLU A 185 -21.18 -5.99 -4.40
N GLU A 186 -22.40 -5.47 -4.41
CA GLU A 186 -22.84 -4.54 -5.44
C GLU A 186 -22.12 -3.20 -5.33
N ASP A 187 -21.50 -2.74 -6.40
CA ASP A 187 -20.90 -1.41 -6.47
C ASP A 187 -22.00 -0.33 -6.52
N LYS A 188 -22.09 0.47 -5.47
CA LYS A 188 -23.05 1.59 -5.34
C LYS A 188 -22.38 2.95 -5.42
N PHE A 189 -21.10 3.01 -5.77
CA PHE A 189 -20.33 4.26 -5.66
C PHE A 189 -20.93 5.38 -6.53
N MET A 190 -21.34 5.09 -7.78
CA MET A 190 -21.98 6.08 -8.65
C MET A 190 -23.27 6.65 -8.03
N GLU A 191 -24.16 5.78 -7.52
CA GLU A 191 -25.40 6.19 -6.89
C GLU A 191 -25.13 7.06 -5.65
N TRP A 192 -24.24 6.59 -4.78
CA TRP A 192 -23.83 7.32 -3.58
C TRP A 192 -23.19 8.66 -3.89
N PHE A 193 -22.39 8.73 -4.97
CA PHE A 193 -21.74 9.96 -5.40
C PHE A 193 -22.77 11.01 -5.79
N GLU A 194 -23.77 10.67 -6.58
CA GLU A 194 -24.82 11.57 -6.99
C GLU A 194 -25.74 11.98 -5.83
N GLU A 195 -26.00 11.09 -4.88
CA GLU A 195 -26.75 11.45 -3.67
C GLU A 195 -26.00 12.47 -2.79
N VAL A 196 -24.67 12.38 -2.71
CA VAL A 196 -23.85 13.26 -1.87
C VAL A 196 -23.51 14.59 -2.55
N HIS A 197 -23.30 14.58 -3.87
CA HIS A 197 -22.82 15.72 -4.63
C HIS A 197 -23.87 16.34 -5.57
N GLY A 198 -25.02 15.69 -5.75
CA GLY A 198 -26.13 16.13 -6.62
C GLY A 198 -26.21 15.32 -7.92
N ALA A 199 -27.42 15.27 -8.46
CA ALA A 199 -27.70 14.52 -9.69
C ALA A 199 -26.82 15.01 -10.87
N GLY A 200 -26.24 14.07 -11.61
CA GLY A 200 -25.34 14.32 -12.76
C GLY A 200 -23.88 14.66 -12.37
N SER A 201 -23.56 14.81 -11.08
CA SER A 201 -22.20 15.14 -10.62
C SER A 201 -21.16 14.05 -10.91
N PHE A 202 -21.58 12.79 -11.02
CA PHE A 202 -20.67 11.70 -11.32
C PHE A 202 -20.04 11.81 -12.71
N SER A 203 -20.81 12.29 -13.72
CA SER A 203 -20.26 12.53 -15.06
C SER A 203 -19.14 13.58 -15.06
N ASP A 204 -19.29 14.66 -14.27
CA ASP A 204 -18.25 15.68 -14.15
C ASP A 204 -17.06 15.18 -13.33
N PHE A 205 -17.30 14.35 -12.31
CA PHE A 205 -16.25 13.67 -11.58
C PHE A 205 -15.36 12.82 -12.51
N LEU A 206 -15.94 12.03 -13.41
CA LEU A 206 -15.17 11.21 -14.35
C LEU A 206 -14.31 12.06 -15.31
N LYS A 207 -14.82 13.23 -15.76
CA LYS A 207 -14.04 14.17 -16.59
C LYS A 207 -12.84 14.72 -15.81
N ASP A 208 -13.04 15.05 -14.54
CA ASP A 208 -11.95 15.55 -13.69
C ASP A 208 -10.89 14.47 -13.45
N VAL A 209 -11.31 13.21 -13.23
CA VAL A 209 -10.40 12.06 -13.12
C VAL A 209 -9.59 11.90 -14.40
N GLU A 210 -10.25 11.88 -15.58
CA GLU A 210 -9.58 11.79 -16.88
C GLU A 210 -8.60 12.96 -17.12
N ALA A 211 -8.96 14.16 -16.68
CA ALA A 211 -8.10 15.35 -16.81
C ALA A 211 -6.88 15.31 -15.89
N ALA A 212 -6.97 14.65 -14.72
CA ALA A 212 -5.93 14.65 -13.70
C ALA A 212 -5.03 13.39 -13.73
N THR A 213 -5.44 12.30 -14.40
CA THR A 213 -4.73 11.01 -14.37
C THR A 213 -4.39 10.52 -15.78
N ASN A 214 -3.34 9.70 -15.90
CA ASN A 214 -3.00 8.99 -17.14
C ASN A 214 -3.65 7.61 -17.21
N GLY A 215 -4.07 7.07 -16.08
CA GLY A 215 -4.69 5.76 -15.95
C GLY A 215 -4.57 5.21 -14.53
N ASP A 216 -5.07 4.01 -14.39
CA ASP A 216 -5.04 3.27 -13.12
C ASP A 216 -4.82 1.78 -13.36
N ARG A 217 -4.49 1.05 -12.28
CA ARG A 217 -4.40 -0.41 -12.28
C ARG A 217 -4.75 -0.98 -10.92
N GLY A 218 -5.33 -2.19 -10.92
CA GLY A 218 -5.72 -2.89 -9.70
C GLY A 218 -4.86 -4.12 -9.43
N GLU A 219 -4.59 -4.39 -8.16
CA GLU A 219 -3.95 -5.61 -7.69
C GLU A 219 -4.64 -6.13 -6.44
N LEU A 220 -4.58 -7.44 -6.22
CA LEU A 220 -5.07 -8.09 -5.02
C LEU A 220 -3.88 -8.67 -4.26
N TRP A 221 -3.66 -8.19 -3.03
CA TRP A 221 -2.55 -8.62 -2.19
C TRP A 221 -3.09 -9.43 -1.01
N ILE A 222 -2.67 -10.68 -0.92
CA ILE A 222 -3.08 -11.61 0.13
C ILE A 222 -2.00 -11.66 1.20
N TYR A 223 -2.39 -11.40 2.44
CA TYR A 223 -1.47 -11.41 3.57
C TYR A 223 -0.89 -12.80 3.85
N ARG A 224 0.42 -12.85 4.01
CA ARG A 224 1.19 -14.06 4.34
C ARG A 224 1.77 -13.92 5.75
N GLY A 225 0.93 -14.16 6.76
CA GLY A 225 1.34 -14.09 8.17
C GLY A 225 2.43 -15.10 8.53
N ASP A 226 2.48 -16.23 7.81
CA ASP A 226 3.52 -17.25 7.95
C ASP A 226 4.92 -16.74 7.52
N LEU A 227 4.98 -15.74 6.64
CA LEU A 227 6.21 -15.12 6.15
C LEU A 227 6.51 -13.78 6.85
N SER A 228 5.57 -13.23 7.59
CA SER A 228 5.69 -11.92 8.25
C SER A 228 6.49 -11.99 9.55
N GLY A 229 6.97 -10.83 10.02
CA GLY A 229 7.74 -10.74 11.26
C GLY A 229 6.88 -10.85 12.53
N SER A 230 5.62 -10.42 12.46
CA SER A 230 4.68 -10.36 13.61
C SER A 230 3.46 -11.21 13.37
#